data_2eaaa80d64f0afa2abae01b3f2500201
#
_entry.id   2eaaa80d64f0afa2abae01b3f2500201
#
_cell.length_a   1.000
_cell.length_b   1.000
_cell.length_c   1.000
_cell.angle_alpha   90.00
_cell.angle_beta   90.00
_cell.angle_gamma   90.00
#
_symmetry.space_group_name_H-M   'P 1'
#
loop_
_entity.id
_entity.type
_entity.pdbx_description
1 polymer ?
#
loop_
_entity_poly.entity_id
_entity_poly.type
_entity_poly.pdbx_seq_one_letter_code
_entity_poly.pdbx_strand_id
1 'polypeptide(L)'
;MKINFNKSNGNMNVALEGRLDTITAPELESFLATNLEGVEALTFDCEKLAYVSSAGLRVLLATQKKMKASMKLTNVCELVMEVFEMTGFADILVIE
;
A
#
# COMPACT_ATOMS: atom_id res chain seq x y z
N MET A 1 6.00 3.75 -11.59
CA MET A 1 5.74 4.07 -10.17
C MET A 1 7.05 4.21 -9.42
N LYS A 2 7.11 5.15 -8.52
CA LYS A 2 8.30 5.33 -7.69
C LYS A 2 8.00 4.86 -6.28
N ILE A 3 8.90 4.06 -5.71
CA ILE A 3 8.78 3.54 -4.35
C ILE A 3 9.94 4.09 -3.54
N ASN A 4 9.64 4.90 -2.53
CA ASN A 4 10.63 5.40 -1.59
C ASN A 4 10.31 4.80 -0.23
N PHE A 5 11.33 4.35 0.48
CA PHE A 5 11.07 3.73 1.78
C PHE A 5 12.20 3.98 2.76
N ASN A 6 11.86 3.85 4.03
CA ASN A 6 12.85 3.76 5.10
C ASN A 6 12.39 2.71 6.11
N LYS A 7 13.35 2.14 6.78
CA LYS A 7 13.14 1.04 7.72
C LYS A 7 13.96 1.31 8.97
N SER A 8 13.29 1.25 10.13
CA SER A 8 13.94 1.54 11.41
C SER A 8 13.22 0.81 12.53
N ASN A 9 13.97 -0.02 13.28
CA ASN A 9 13.45 -0.70 14.48
C ASN A 9 12.16 -1.49 14.24
N GLY A 10 12.06 -2.21 13.13
CA GLY A 10 10.88 -3.00 12.80
C GLY A 10 9.76 -2.21 12.14
N ASN A 11 9.91 -0.90 12.01
CA ASN A 11 8.94 -0.05 11.31
C ASN A 11 9.41 0.24 9.89
N MET A 12 8.52 0.13 8.92
CA MET A 12 8.82 0.51 7.55
C MET A 12 7.77 1.48 7.04
N ASN A 13 8.24 2.60 6.47
CA ASN A 13 7.39 3.57 5.80
C ASN A 13 7.68 3.48 4.31
N VAL A 14 6.63 3.33 3.51
CA VAL A 14 6.74 3.20 2.06
C VAL A 14 5.91 4.30 1.42
N ALA A 15 6.55 5.21 0.71
CA ALA A 15 5.87 6.25 -0.04
C ALA A 15 5.72 5.80 -1.48
N LEU A 16 4.48 5.76 -1.96
CA LEU A 16 4.17 5.38 -3.33
C LEU A 16 3.88 6.63 -4.14
N GLU A 17 4.49 6.72 -5.33
CA GLU A 17 4.34 7.88 -6.19
C GLU A 17 3.94 7.43 -7.59
N GLY A 18 2.84 7.98 -8.11
CA GLY A 18 2.35 7.69 -9.44
C GLY A 18 1.13 6.81 -9.45
N ARG A 19 1.13 5.78 -10.28
CA ARG A 19 -0.03 4.89 -10.49
C ARG A 19 0.30 3.47 -10.05
N LEU A 20 -0.57 2.90 -9.25
CA LEU A 20 -0.48 1.49 -8.88
C LEU A 20 -1.50 0.73 -9.72
N ASP A 21 -1.05 0.19 -10.83
CA ASP A 21 -1.91 -0.44 -11.84
C ASP A 21 -1.37 -1.82 -12.25
N THR A 22 -1.91 -2.39 -13.31
CA THR A 22 -1.55 -3.72 -13.78
C THR A 22 -0.06 -3.84 -14.11
N ILE A 23 0.56 -2.75 -14.57
CA ILE A 23 1.98 -2.74 -14.93
C ILE A 23 2.87 -2.60 -13.70
N THR A 24 2.48 -1.77 -12.76
CA THR A 24 3.30 -1.43 -11.58
C THR A 24 3.03 -2.31 -10.36
N ALA A 25 1.87 -2.96 -10.29
CA ALA A 25 1.56 -3.84 -9.17
C ALA A 25 2.62 -4.94 -8.95
N PRO A 26 3.16 -5.59 -10.00
CA PRO A 26 4.23 -6.56 -9.80
C PRO A 26 5.50 -5.95 -9.20
N GLU A 27 5.79 -4.68 -9.47
CA GLU A 27 6.95 -4.00 -8.88
C GLU A 27 6.78 -3.86 -7.38
N LEU A 28 5.58 -3.45 -6.94
CA LEU A 28 5.28 -3.31 -5.52
C LEU A 28 5.31 -4.68 -4.84
N GLU A 29 4.72 -5.69 -5.48
CA GLU A 29 4.70 -7.04 -4.94
C GLU A 29 6.12 -7.57 -4.72
N SER A 30 7.01 -7.40 -5.72
CA SER A 30 8.40 -7.82 -5.62
C SER A 30 9.15 -7.05 -4.52
N PHE A 31 8.91 -5.75 -4.42
CA PHE A 31 9.50 -4.92 -3.38
C PHE A 31 9.11 -5.44 -2.00
N LEU A 32 7.83 -5.71 -1.79
CA LEU A 32 7.33 -6.18 -0.50
C LEU A 32 7.85 -7.58 -0.18
N ALA A 33 7.93 -8.46 -1.18
CA ALA A 33 8.46 -9.82 -0.97
C ALA A 33 9.90 -9.79 -0.47
N THR A 34 10.67 -8.79 -0.90
CA THR A 34 12.07 -8.67 -0.54
C THR A 34 12.28 -7.94 0.78
N ASN A 35 11.42 -6.99 1.11
CA ASN A 35 11.68 -6.03 2.18
C ASN A 35 10.84 -6.19 3.45
N LEU A 36 9.84 -7.06 3.47
CA LEU A 36 8.98 -7.21 4.65
C LEU A 36 9.58 -8.06 5.78
N GLU A 37 10.66 -8.77 5.53
CA GLU A 37 11.27 -9.58 6.58
C GLU A 37 11.72 -8.70 7.75
N GLY A 38 11.29 -9.06 8.95
CA GLY A 38 11.61 -8.31 10.15
C GLY A 38 10.79 -7.05 10.36
N VAL A 39 9.85 -6.76 9.46
CA VAL A 39 8.98 -5.59 9.60
C VAL A 39 7.79 -5.95 10.49
N GLU A 40 7.63 -5.20 11.57
CA GLU A 40 6.54 -5.39 12.53
C GLU A 40 5.39 -4.43 12.27
N ALA A 41 5.68 -3.24 11.73
CA ALA A 41 4.67 -2.26 11.39
C ALA A 41 4.98 -1.63 10.03
N LEU A 42 3.98 -1.57 9.17
CA LEU A 42 4.10 -1.08 7.80
C LEU A 42 3.14 0.08 7.56
N THR A 43 3.66 1.19 7.08
CA THR A 43 2.85 2.34 6.70
C THR A 43 3.07 2.66 5.24
N PHE A 44 1.99 2.76 4.47
CA PHE A 44 2.04 3.27 3.11
C PHE A 44 1.63 4.74 3.12
N ASP A 45 2.54 5.61 2.71
CA ASP A 45 2.21 7.02 2.51
C ASP A 45 1.73 7.18 1.07
N CYS A 46 0.47 7.49 0.91
CA CYS A 46 -0.20 7.56 -0.39
C CYS A 46 -0.37 9.00 -0.90
N GLU A 47 0.34 9.96 -0.33
CA GLU A 47 0.19 11.37 -0.70
C GLU A 47 0.37 11.60 -2.20
N LYS A 48 1.32 10.91 -2.81
CA LYS A 48 1.61 11.06 -4.24
C LYS A 48 1.10 9.90 -5.09
N LEU A 49 0.28 9.04 -4.50
CA LEU A 49 -0.37 7.96 -5.24
C LEU A 49 -1.62 8.52 -5.91
N ALA A 50 -1.64 8.50 -7.24
CA ALA A 50 -2.68 9.13 -8.03
C ALA A 50 -3.79 8.18 -8.48
N TYR A 51 -3.53 6.87 -8.49
CA TYR A 51 -4.50 5.90 -9.01
C TYR A 51 -4.17 4.49 -8.51
N VAL A 52 -5.21 3.69 -8.29
CA VAL A 52 -5.08 2.28 -7.92
C VAL A 52 -6.05 1.47 -8.79
N SER A 53 -5.53 0.43 -9.46
CA SER A 53 -6.35 -0.52 -10.21
C SER A 53 -6.67 -1.76 -9.38
N SER A 54 -7.47 -2.66 -9.93
CA SER A 54 -7.80 -3.92 -9.26
C SER A 54 -6.54 -4.77 -8.98
N ALA A 55 -5.54 -4.72 -9.86
CA ALA A 55 -4.28 -5.42 -9.63
C ALA A 55 -3.55 -4.85 -8.42
N GLY A 56 -3.54 -3.51 -8.29
CA GLY A 56 -2.95 -2.84 -7.12
C GLY A 56 -3.71 -3.14 -5.85
N LEU A 57 -5.04 -3.16 -5.92
CA LEU A 57 -5.87 -3.51 -4.77
C LEU A 57 -5.56 -4.91 -4.25
N ARG A 58 -5.30 -5.87 -5.14
CA ARG A 58 -4.93 -7.23 -4.74
C ARG A 58 -3.64 -7.27 -3.95
N VAL A 59 -2.65 -6.49 -4.38
CA VAL A 59 -1.36 -6.43 -3.66
C VAL A 59 -1.56 -5.82 -2.28
N LEU A 60 -2.31 -4.73 -2.18
CA LEU A 60 -2.60 -4.09 -0.90
C LEU A 60 -3.38 -5.02 0.01
N LEU A 61 -4.37 -5.73 -0.52
CA LEU A 61 -5.18 -6.67 0.25
C LEU A 61 -4.35 -7.83 0.77
N ALA A 62 -3.53 -8.44 -0.08
CA ALA A 62 -2.67 -9.55 0.33
C ALA A 62 -1.72 -9.11 1.44
N THR A 63 -1.17 -7.89 1.33
CA THR A 63 -0.27 -7.34 2.33
C THR A 63 -1.00 -7.06 3.63
N GLN A 64 -2.22 -6.51 3.56
CA GLN A 64 -3.03 -6.25 4.75
C GLN A 64 -3.36 -7.53 5.49
N LYS A 65 -3.71 -8.59 4.77
CA LYS A 65 -3.99 -9.91 5.37
C LYS A 65 -2.76 -10.47 6.07
N LYS A 66 -1.59 -10.25 5.52
CA LYS A 66 -0.33 -10.71 6.09
C LYS A 66 0.06 -9.90 7.32
N MET A 67 -0.08 -8.59 7.25
CA MET A 67 0.32 -7.67 8.31
C MET A 67 -0.77 -7.43 9.35
N LYS A 68 -2.01 -7.73 9.00
CA LYS A 68 -3.19 -7.50 9.86
C LYS A 68 -3.26 -6.04 10.31
N ALA A 69 -3.48 -5.77 11.59
CA ALA A 69 -3.59 -4.41 12.10
C ALA A 69 -2.26 -3.64 12.10
N SER A 70 -1.16 -4.31 11.75
CA SER A 70 0.17 -3.68 11.71
C SER A 70 0.46 -2.95 10.41
N MET A 71 -0.49 -2.90 9.49
CA MET A 71 -0.36 -2.14 8.24
C MET A 71 -1.41 -1.05 8.19
N LYS A 72 -1.01 0.12 7.74
CA LYS A 72 -1.95 1.23 7.52
C LYS A 72 -1.56 2.05 6.30
N LEU A 73 -2.54 2.76 5.75
CA LEU A 73 -2.36 3.69 4.63
C LEU A 73 -2.66 5.10 5.12
N THR A 74 -1.81 6.05 4.77
CA THR A 74 -1.97 7.45 5.17
C THR A 74 -2.02 8.34 3.94
N ASN A 75 -2.60 9.53 4.09
CA ASN A 75 -2.66 10.56 3.05
C ASN A 75 -3.28 10.06 1.74
N VAL A 76 -4.32 9.25 1.85
CA VAL A 76 -5.01 8.73 0.66
C VAL A 76 -5.81 9.86 0.02
N CYS A 77 -5.57 10.14 -1.26
CA CYS A 77 -6.28 11.19 -1.97
C CYS A 77 -7.73 10.78 -2.24
N GLU A 78 -8.56 11.77 -2.56
CA GLU A 78 -9.99 11.57 -2.77
C GLU A 78 -10.29 10.53 -3.85
N LEU A 79 -9.60 10.60 -4.99
CA LEU A 79 -9.81 9.67 -6.08
C LEU A 79 -9.50 8.23 -5.69
N VAL A 80 -8.39 8.02 -4.99
CA VAL A 80 -8.00 6.68 -4.53
C VAL A 80 -8.97 6.20 -3.45
N MET A 81 -9.40 7.09 -2.56
CA MET A 81 -10.38 6.73 -1.54
C MET A 81 -11.72 6.31 -2.16
N GLU A 82 -12.14 6.97 -3.22
CA GLU A 82 -13.36 6.58 -3.95
C GLU A 82 -13.25 5.13 -4.46
N VAL A 83 -12.08 4.77 -5.00
CA VAL A 83 -11.86 3.40 -5.48
C VAL A 83 -11.98 2.41 -4.32
N PHE A 84 -11.39 2.72 -3.17
CA PHE A 84 -11.49 1.86 -1.99
C PHE A 84 -12.94 1.72 -1.52
N GLU A 85 -13.70 2.81 -1.53
CA GLU A 85 -15.10 2.79 -1.11
C GLU A 85 -15.97 2.00 -2.08
N MET A 86 -15.81 2.23 -3.38
CA MET A 86 -16.61 1.55 -4.41
C MET A 86 -16.36 0.04 -4.45
N THR A 87 -15.16 -0.40 -4.10
CA THR A 87 -14.79 -1.80 -4.14
C THR A 87 -15.00 -2.51 -2.81
N GLY A 88 -15.38 -1.78 -1.76
CA GLY A 88 -15.51 -2.31 -0.41
C GLY A 88 -14.19 -2.43 0.35
N PHE A 89 -13.08 -2.05 -0.27
CA PHE A 89 -11.76 -2.17 0.35
C PHE A 89 -11.54 -1.15 1.48
N ALA A 90 -12.32 -0.06 1.50
CA ALA A 90 -12.23 0.89 2.60
C ALA A 90 -12.57 0.24 3.95
N ASP A 91 -13.38 -0.81 3.95
CA ASP A 91 -13.75 -1.54 5.17
C ASP A 91 -12.72 -2.61 5.55
N ILE A 92 -11.82 -2.94 4.63
CA ILE A 92 -10.82 -4.00 4.84
C ILE A 92 -9.46 -3.39 5.17
N LEU A 93 -9.09 -2.33 4.45
CA LEU A 93 -7.81 -1.66 4.66
C LEU A 93 -7.88 -0.72 5.85
N VAL A 94 -6.78 -0.63 6.60
CA VAL A 94 -6.67 0.34 7.70
C VAL A 94 -6.20 1.65 7.10
N ILE A 95 -7.09 2.63 7.06
CA ILE A 95 -6.83 3.94 6.45
C ILE A 95 -6.92 5.01 7.52
N GLU A 96 -5.90 5.85 7.58
CA GLU A 96 -5.85 6.98 8.52
C GLU A 96 -5.84 8.33 7.83
#